data_45707f07584ee6b296ae37e14585e809
#
_entry.id   45707f07584ee6b296ae37e14585e809
#
_cell.length_a   1.000
_cell.length_b   1.000
_cell.length_c   1.000
_cell.angle_alpha   90.00
_cell.angle_beta   90.00
_cell.angle_gamma   90.00
#
_symmetry.space_group_name_H-M   'P 1'
#
loop_
_entity.id
_entity.type
_entity.pdbx_description
1 polymer ?
#
loop_
_entity_poly.entity_id
_entity_poly.type
_entity_poly.pdbx_seq_one_letter_code
_entity_poly.pdbx_strand_id
1 'polypeptide(L)'
;MVLNFPAGATDMKNKWYKESVFYQIYPRSFKDSNGDGIGDIRGIISKIDYLKDLGIDAIWFSPLYASPNADYGYDISDYKAINPEYGTMQDFDEMVALLHQKGIRVIMDLVINHTSDKHEWFLQSRSSTDNKYRNYYYWKDGRGKDGKKPPNNWTSFFLGSAWQYDEKTKQWYLHLFDKNQPDLNYFNPQVMREIKEILRFWLDKGVDGFRCDVITLLSKTEGLPNGRPSLAITGAEHFIDGKRMPQLLQQLQEVLRQYDAFTVGESVFITVDKALKYTSEDNQLLTTIFAFDHVSADNYFGVK
;
A
#
# COMPACT_ATOMS: atom_id res chain seq x y z
N MET A 1 -19.53 38.70 33.57
CA MET A 1 -19.38 37.22 33.66
C MET A 1 -18.48 36.82 32.51
N VAL A 2 -17.17 36.70 32.78
CA VAL A 2 -16.18 36.39 31.76
C VAL A 2 -16.05 34.86 31.73
N LEU A 3 -16.45 34.23 30.64
CA LEU A 3 -16.27 32.81 30.42
C LEU A 3 -14.79 32.55 30.11
N ASN A 4 -14.08 32.01 31.07
CA ASN A 4 -12.74 31.44 30.90
C ASN A 4 -12.88 30.14 30.09
N PHE A 5 -12.44 30.17 28.83
CA PHE A 5 -12.16 28.96 28.08
C PHE A 5 -10.83 28.40 28.54
N PRO A 6 -10.74 27.09 28.85
CA PRO A 6 -9.46 26.50 29.21
C PRO A 6 -8.52 26.59 28.00
N ALA A 7 -7.33 27.13 28.24
CA ALA A 7 -6.22 27.11 27.29
C ALA A 7 -5.75 25.66 27.09
N GLY A 8 -6.29 25.04 26.06
CA GLY A 8 -5.85 23.81 25.44
C GLY A 8 -5.65 24.08 23.97
N ALA A 9 -4.84 25.11 23.65
CA ALA A 9 -4.27 25.23 22.33
C ALA A 9 -3.30 24.05 22.17
N THR A 10 -3.80 22.91 21.70
CA THR A 10 -2.94 21.96 21.02
C THR A 10 -2.28 22.75 19.90
N ASP A 11 -0.98 22.92 20.07
CA ASP A 11 -0.05 23.44 19.08
C ASP A 11 -0.51 22.88 17.72
N MET A 12 -0.94 23.75 16.79
CA MET A 12 -1.21 23.34 15.41
C MET A 12 0.17 22.99 14.86
N LYS A 13 0.56 21.73 15.04
CA LYS A 13 1.77 21.17 14.44
C LYS A 13 1.75 21.60 12.98
N ASN A 14 2.80 22.28 12.57
CA ASN A 14 2.94 22.84 11.25
C ASN A 14 2.63 21.76 10.23
N LYS A 15 1.50 21.88 9.55
CA LYS A 15 1.05 20.89 8.54
C LYS A 15 1.91 21.07 7.28
N TRP A 16 3.21 20.80 7.44
CA TRP A 16 4.26 20.99 6.45
C TRP A 16 3.85 20.52 5.05
N TYR A 17 3.11 19.42 4.96
CA TYR A 17 2.67 18.82 3.71
C TYR A 17 1.72 19.70 2.88
N LYS A 18 1.06 20.70 3.48
CA LYS A 18 0.16 21.61 2.77
C LYS A 18 0.89 22.63 1.92
N GLU A 19 2.15 22.91 2.25
CA GLU A 19 3.00 23.88 1.57
C GLU A 19 4.14 23.21 0.81
N SER A 20 4.18 21.87 0.81
CA SER A 20 5.29 21.10 0.27
C SER A 20 5.08 20.65 -1.18
N VAL A 21 6.16 20.63 -1.91
CA VAL A 21 6.24 20.02 -3.24
C VAL A 21 6.71 18.58 -3.10
N PHE A 22 5.84 17.64 -3.48
CA PHE A 22 6.15 16.22 -3.53
C PHE A 22 6.59 15.81 -4.92
N TYR A 23 7.68 15.06 -5.00
CA TYR A 23 8.20 14.52 -6.24
C TYR A 23 8.22 12.98 -6.18
N GLN A 24 7.65 12.32 -7.17
CA GLN A 24 7.71 10.87 -7.26
C GLN A 24 8.98 10.44 -7.97
N ILE A 25 9.72 9.50 -7.40
CA ILE A 25 10.80 8.78 -8.06
C ILE A 25 10.38 7.33 -8.29
N TYR A 26 10.34 6.93 -9.57
CA TYR A 26 10.32 5.53 -9.96
C TYR A 26 11.79 5.07 -10.07
N PRO A 27 12.31 4.29 -9.11
CA PRO A 27 13.75 4.04 -8.98
C PRO A 27 14.36 3.48 -10.24
N ARG A 28 13.71 2.51 -10.85
CA ARG A 28 14.17 1.78 -12.03
C ARG A 28 14.54 2.66 -13.22
N SER A 29 13.86 3.80 -13.40
CA SER A 29 14.05 4.68 -14.57
C SER A 29 14.64 6.05 -14.25
N PHE A 30 14.96 6.34 -12.98
CA PHE A 30 15.36 7.68 -12.58
C PHE A 30 16.83 7.99 -12.94
N LYS A 31 17.76 7.18 -12.43
CA LYS A 31 19.20 7.35 -12.69
C LYS A 31 19.94 6.05 -12.43
N ASP A 32 20.52 5.51 -13.47
CA ASP A 32 21.46 4.40 -13.46
C ASP A 32 22.86 4.93 -13.10
N SER A 33 23.49 4.38 -12.08
CA SER A 33 24.83 4.75 -11.62
C SER A 33 25.93 3.81 -12.10
N ASN A 34 25.59 2.57 -12.45
CA ASN A 34 26.54 1.50 -12.76
C ASN A 34 26.56 1.12 -14.26
N GLY A 35 25.59 1.60 -15.06
CA GLY A 35 25.52 1.37 -16.50
C GLY A 35 24.84 0.07 -16.91
N ASP A 36 24.06 -0.55 -16.02
CA ASP A 36 23.35 -1.80 -16.31
C ASP A 36 21.96 -1.60 -16.97
N GLY A 37 21.54 -0.34 -17.13
CA GLY A 37 20.24 0.04 -17.70
C GLY A 37 19.11 0.14 -16.67
N ILE A 38 19.40 -0.05 -15.38
CA ILE A 38 18.45 0.02 -14.28
C ILE A 38 18.85 1.17 -13.35
N GLY A 39 17.92 2.07 -13.06
CA GLY A 39 18.13 3.13 -12.06
C GLY A 39 18.27 2.53 -10.66
N ASP A 40 19.08 3.16 -9.82
CA ASP A 40 19.47 2.63 -8.51
C ASP A 40 19.59 3.74 -7.45
N ILE A 41 19.76 3.34 -6.18
CA ILE A 41 19.86 4.26 -5.04
C ILE A 41 21.10 5.15 -5.15
N ARG A 42 22.22 4.64 -5.65
CA ARG A 42 23.44 5.44 -5.87
C ARG A 42 23.22 6.51 -6.94
N GLY A 43 22.44 6.17 -7.98
CA GLY A 43 22.00 7.15 -8.97
C GLY A 43 21.13 8.23 -8.35
N ILE A 44 20.18 7.87 -7.48
CA ILE A 44 19.34 8.84 -6.74
C ILE A 44 20.23 9.74 -5.87
N ILE A 45 21.14 9.19 -5.10
CA ILE A 45 22.09 9.94 -4.25
C ILE A 45 22.86 10.98 -5.10
N SER A 46 23.30 10.60 -6.28
CA SER A 46 24.05 11.51 -7.20
C SER A 46 23.22 12.70 -7.69
N LYS A 47 21.90 12.67 -7.52
CA LYS A 47 20.95 13.70 -7.97
C LYS A 47 20.29 14.50 -6.84
N ILE A 48 20.71 14.32 -5.59
CA ILE A 48 20.09 15.00 -4.44
C ILE A 48 20.22 16.52 -4.55
N ASP A 49 21.36 17.05 -5.00
CA ASP A 49 21.53 18.49 -5.20
C ASP A 49 20.59 19.02 -6.30
N TYR A 50 20.48 18.30 -7.42
CA TYR A 50 19.49 18.64 -8.46
C TYR A 50 18.07 18.67 -7.92
N LEU A 51 17.67 17.67 -7.11
CA LEU A 51 16.33 17.60 -6.50
C LEU A 51 16.11 18.79 -5.54
N LYS A 52 17.13 19.16 -4.78
CA LYS A 52 17.07 20.34 -3.90
C LYS A 52 16.94 21.63 -4.69
N ASP A 53 17.72 21.81 -5.75
CA ASP A 53 17.69 23.00 -6.62
C ASP A 53 16.33 23.13 -7.34
N LEU A 54 15.65 22.00 -7.61
CA LEU A 54 14.31 21.97 -8.18
C LEU A 54 13.23 22.45 -7.18
N GLY A 55 13.58 22.61 -5.90
CA GLY A 55 12.66 23.10 -4.86
C GLY A 55 11.73 22.05 -4.28
N ILE A 56 12.18 20.78 -4.25
CA ILE A 56 11.38 19.66 -3.73
C ILE A 56 11.52 19.59 -2.20
N ASP A 57 10.42 19.35 -1.51
CA ASP A 57 10.34 19.23 -0.05
C ASP A 57 10.23 17.79 0.42
N ALA A 58 9.65 16.92 -0.40
CA ALA A 58 9.49 15.50 -0.09
C ALA A 58 9.56 14.63 -1.36
N ILE A 59 10.11 13.44 -1.24
CA ILE A 59 10.16 12.45 -2.31
C ILE A 59 9.33 11.23 -1.91
N TRP A 60 8.40 10.84 -2.77
CA TRP A 60 7.77 9.54 -2.72
C TRP A 60 8.50 8.59 -3.66
N PHE A 61 9.06 7.53 -3.09
CA PHE A 61 9.65 6.44 -3.86
C PHE A 61 8.60 5.37 -4.15
N SER A 62 8.42 5.01 -5.44
CA SER A 62 7.78 3.74 -5.80
C SER A 62 8.55 2.59 -5.15
N PRO A 63 7.97 1.38 -4.98
CA PRO A 63 8.51 0.37 -4.09
C PRO A 63 9.99 0.09 -4.30
N LEU A 64 10.78 0.21 -3.22
CA LEU A 64 12.21 -0.11 -3.15
C LEU A 64 12.47 -1.51 -2.56
N TYR A 65 11.43 -2.17 -2.07
CA TYR A 65 11.53 -3.45 -1.37
C TYR A 65 11.97 -4.60 -2.27
N ALA A 66 12.49 -5.67 -1.68
CA ALA A 66 12.78 -6.89 -2.41
C ALA A 66 11.52 -7.42 -3.11
N SER A 67 11.61 -7.61 -4.40
CA SER A 67 10.50 -8.02 -5.26
C SER A 67 11.02 -8.84 -6.44
N PRO A 68 10.32 -9.89 -6.89
CA PRO A 68 10.60 -10.56 -8.15
C PRO A 68 10.17 -9.76 -9.39
N ASN A 69 9.58 -8.57 -9.20
CA ASN A 69 9.17 -7.63 -10.26
C ASN A 69 8.08 -8.19 -11.21
N ALA A 70 7.20 -9.05 -10.72
CA ALA A 70 6.02 -9.47 -11.50
C ALA A 70 5.08 -8.29 -11.78
N ASP A 71 5.04 -7.31 -10.86
CA ASP A 71 4.35 -6.03 -10.99
C ASP A 71 5.28 -4.87 -10.62
N TYR A 72 6.49 -4.89 -11.16
CA TYR A 72 7.49 -3.81 -11.08
C TYR A 72 7.69 -3.23 -9.67
N GLY A 73 7.80 -4.10 -8.66
CA GLY A 73 8.04 -3.74 -7.27
C GLY A 73 6.80 -3.82 -6.37
N TYR A 74 5.58 -3.82 -6.93
CA TYR A 74 4.35 -3.92 -6.14
C TYR A 74 4.03 -5.36 -5.68
N ASP A 75 4.78 -6.36 -6.12
CA ASP A 75 4.78 -7.73 -5.61
C ASP A 75 5.95 -7.94 -4.63
N ILE A 76 5.75 -7.54 -3.38
CA ILE A 76 6.82 -7.52 -2.37
C ILE A 76 7.08 -8.93 -1.82
N SER A 77 8.32 -9.39 -1.92
CA SER A 77 8.77 -10.68 -1.37
C SER A 77 9.43 -10.58 0.01
N ASP A 78 9.95 -9.41 0.37
CA ASP A 78 10.45 -9.09 1.71
C ASP A 78 10.30 -7.60 1.99
N TYR A 79 9.46 -7.26 2.98
CA TYR A 79 9.20 -5.88 3.38
C TYR A 79 10.35 -5.20 4.12
N LYS A 80 11.33 -5.95 4.62
CA LYS A 80 12.44 -5.42 5.42
C LYS A 80 13.78 -5.46 4.67
N ALA A 81 13.75 -5.72 3.37
CA ALA A 81 14.92 -5.74 2.50
C ALA A 81 14.74 -4.77 1.32
N ILE A 82 15.83 -4.16 0.88
CA ILE A 82 15.89 -3.40 -0.37
C ILE A 82 16.06 -4.38 -1.53
N ASN A 83 15.42 -4.08 -2.67
CA ASN A 83 15.61 -4.86 -3.88
C ASN A 83 17.08 -4.77 -4.32
N PRO A 84 17.77 -5.93 -4.49
CA PRO A 84 19.18 -5.95 -4.89
C PRO A 84 19.48 -5.22 -6.21
N GLU A 85 18.49 -5.10 -7.10
CA GLU A 85 18.63 -4.32 -8.34
C GLU A 85 18.82 -2.82 -8.05
N TYR A 86 18.33 -2.31 -6.92
CA TYR A 86 18.41 -0.89 -6.56
C TYR A 86 19.56 -0.57 -5.61
N GLY A 87 20.12 -1.57 -4.94
CA GLY A 87 21.23 -1.38 -4.00
C GLY A 87 21.05 -2.16 -2.69
N THR A 88 21.69 -1.66 -1.64
CA THR A 88 21.72 -2.28 -0.32
C THR A 88 20.94 -1.47 0.71
N MET A 89 20.70 -2.06 1.87
CA MET A 89 20.13 -1.33 3.02
C MET A 89 21.06 -0.19 3.48
N GLN A 90 22.37 -0.37 3.37
CA GLN A 90 23.34 0.70 3.68
C GLN A 90 23.21 1.88 2.71
N ASP A 91 23.01 1.61 1.42
CA ASP A 91 22.78 2.66 0.41
C ASP A 91 21.47 3.43 0.72
N PHE A 92 20.45 2.72 1.17
CA PHE A 92 19.18 3.33 1.60
C PHE A 92 19.39 4.24 2.82
N ASP A 93 20.06 3.73 3.86
CA ASP A 93 20.33 4.50 5.09
C ASP A 93 21.14 5.78 4.76
N GLU A 94 22.13 5.70 3.87
CA GLU A 94 22.91 6.85 3.39
C GLU A 94 22.01 7.84 2.61
N MET A 95 21.19 7.35 1.71
CA MET A 95 20.25 8.19 0.93
C MET A 95 19.30 8.97 1.85
N VAL A 96 18.68 8.31 2.83
CA VAL A 96 17.79 8.97 3.79
C VAL A 96 18.54 10.06 4.56
N ALA A 97 19.73 9.76 5.08
CA ALA A 97 20.53 10.74 5.81
C ALA A 97 20.88 11.96 4.97
N LEU A 98 21.27 11.76 3.71
CA LEU A 98 21.64 12.86 2.79
C LEU A 98 20.42 13.69 2.38
N LEU A 99 19.26 13.07 2.14
CA LEU A 99 18.01 13.78 1.86
C LEU A 99 17.60 14.65 3.04
N HIS A 100 17.64 14.12 4.26
CA HIS A 100 17.35 14.87 5.48
C HIS A 100 18.30 16.03 5.69
N GLN A 101 19.60 15.88 5.42
CA GLN A 101 20.57 16.99 5.47
C GLN A 101 20.21 18.13 4.51
N LYS A 102 19.55 17.83 3.39
CA LYS A 102 19.03 18.83 2.45
C LYS A 102 17.63 19.33 2.78
N GLY A 103 17.04 18.86 3.89
CA GLY A 103 15.67 19.20 4.28
C GLY A 103 14.60 18.58 3.38
N ILE A 104 14.89 17.46 2.73
CA ILE A 104 13.97 16.70 1.88
C ILE A 104 13.47 15.47 2.66
N ARG A 105 12.15 15.31 2.76
CA ARG A 105 11.52 14.18 3.46
C ARG A 105 11.41 12.96 2.56
N VAL A 106 11.39 11.79 3.19
CA VAL A 106 11.33 10.48 2.52
C VAL A 106 9.98 9.82 2.77
N ILE A 107 9.23 9.58 1.71
CA ILE A 107 7.95 8.89 1.72
C ILE A 107 8.12 7.57 0.96
N MET A 108 7.89 6.45 1.62
CA MET A 108 7.92 5.14 0.98
C MET A 108 6.54 4.68 0.53
N ASP A 109 6.50 3.74 -0.40
CA ASP A 109 5.24 3.10 -0.80
C ASP A 109 4.87 2.00 0.20
N LEU A 110 3.65 2.01 0.72
CA LEU A 110 3.15 1.01 1.66
C LEU A 110 2.16 0.08 0.94
N VAL A 111 2.67 -1.01 0.40
CA VAL A 111 1.90 -2.01 -0.35
C VAL A 111 1.48 -3.11 0.60
N ILE A 112 0.29 -3.01 1.17
CA ILE A 112 -0.17 -3.92 2.22
C ILE A 112 -1.51 -4.61 1.92
N ASN A 113 -2.08 -4.40 0.72
CA ASN A 113 -3.23 -5.19 0.30
C ASN A 113 -2.86 -6.66 0.01
N HIS A 114 -1.68 -6.88 -0.50
CA HIS A 114 -1.17 -8.18 -0.97
C HIS A 114 0.34 -8.29 -0.75
N THR A 115 0.89 -9.47 -0.97
CA THR A 115 2.34 -9.70 -1.05
C THR A 115 2.69 -10.34 -2.39
N SER A 116 3.96 -10.52 -2.69
CA SER A 116 4.36 -11.45 -3.74
C SER A 116 3.97 -12.90 -3.37
N ASP A 117 3.74 -13.74 -4.38
CA ASP A 117 3.63 -15.19 -4.22
C ASP A 117 4.98 -15.84 -3.81
N LYS A 118 6.07 -15.06 -3.81
CA LYS A 118 7.40 -15.43 -3.32
C LYS A 118 7.67 -14.97 -1.88
N HIS A 119 6.75 -14.23 -1.27
CA HIS A 119 6.88 -13.84 0.13
C HIS A 119 6.83 -15.09 1.03
N GLU A 120 7.68 -15.14 2.06
CA GLU A 120 7.78 -16.29 2.96
C GLU A 120 6.42 -16.67 3.57
N TRP A 121 5.59 -15.68 3.93
CA TRP A 121 4.25 -15.95 4.46
C TRP A 121 3.38 -16.73 3.47
N PHE A 122 3.45 -16.41 2.15
CA PHE A 122 2.67 -17.10 1.15
C PHE A 122 3.23 -18.48 0.84
N LEU A 123 4.55 -18.62 0.75
CA LEU A 123 5.21 -19.90 0.57
C LEU A 123 4.83 -20.88 1.67
N GLN A 124 4.84 -20.43 2.93
CA GLN A 124 4.38 -21.20 4.08
C GLN A 124 2.87 -21.45 4.04
N SER A 125 2.05 -20.43 3.74
CA SER A 125 0.60 -20.53 3.64
C SER A 125 0.14 -21.59 2.65
N ARG A 126 0.79 -21.68 1.48
CA ARG A 126 0.49 -22.69 0.46
C ARG A 126 1.15 -24.05 0.70
N SER A 127 2.01 -24.17 1.71
CA SER A 127 2.72 -25.44 1.97
C SER A 127 1.80 -26.54 2.51
N SER A 128 0.83 -26.17 3.36
CA SER A 128 -0.17 -27.05 3.97
C SER A 128 -1.39 -26.24 4.43
N THR A 129 -2.55 -26.87 4.47
CA THR A 129 -3.79 -26.29 5.03
C THR A 129 -3.70 -26.04 6.55
N ASP A 130 -2.79 -26.72 7.26
CA ASP A 130 -2.62 -26.61 8.71
C ASP A 130 -1.44 -25.67 9.09
N ASN A 131 -0.80 -25.03 8.12
CA ASN A 131 0.30 -24.10 8.39
C ASN A 131 -0.19 -22.86 9.16
N LYS A 132 0.63 -22.37 10.10
CA LYS A 132 0.32 -21.17 10.91
C LYS A 132 0.05 -19.93 10.07
N TYR A 133 0.62 -19.84 8.87
CA TYR A 133 0.42 -18.74 7.93
C TYR A 133 -0.78 -18.96 7.00
N ARG A 134 -1.48 -20.12 7.10
CA ARG A 134 -2.58 -20.41 6.16
C ARG A 134 -3.58 -19.27 6.07
N ASN A 135 -4.02 -18.76 7.20
CA ASN A 135 -5.02 -17.72 7.29
C ASN A 135 -4.46 -16.28 7.15
N TYR A 136 -3.18 -16.13 6.76
CA TYR A 136 -2.67 -14.81 6.35
C TYR A 136 -3.24 -14.36 5.01
N TYR A 137 -3.72 -15.30 4.22
CA TYR A 137 -4.33 -15.07 2.91
C TYR A 137 -5.74 -15.66 2.86
N TYR A 138 -6.52 -15.23 1.87
CA TYR A 138 -7.86 -15.77 1.64
C TYR A 138 -7.76 -17.05 0.82
N TRP A 139 -8.11 -18.16 1.44
CA TRP A 139 -8.22 -19.48 0.81
C TRP A 139 -9.65 -19.99 0.87
N LYS A 140 -10.14 -20.57 -0.24
CA LYS A 140 -11.47 -21.18 -0.30
C LYS A 140 -11.47 -22.42 -1.18
N ASP A 141 -12.40 -23.32 -0.85
CA ASP A 141 -12.73 -24.44 -1.73
C ASP A 141 -13.41 -23.92 -3.00
N GLY A 142 -13.09 -24.52 -4.11
CA GLY A 142 -13.75 -24.21 -5.37
C GLY A 142 -15.17 -24.77 -5.44
N ARG A 143 -15.94 -24.25 -6.38
CA ARG A 143 -17.29 -24.73 -6.71
C ARG A 143 -17.24 -25.88 -7.73
N GLY A 144 -18.37 -26.56 -7.87
CA GLY A 144 -18.49 -27.73 -8.76
C GLY A 144 -18.11 -29.04 -8.06
N LYS A 145 -18.38 -30.17 -8.73
CA LYS A 145 -18.12 -31.50 -8.16
C LYS A 145 -16.63 -31.78 -7.94
N ASP A 146 -15.78 -31.16 -8.76
CA ASP A 146 -14.34 -31.32 -8.77
C ASP A 146 -13.58 -30.18 -8.07
N GLY A 147 -14.29 -29.15 -7.55
CA GLY A 147 -13.68 -27.97 -6.94
C GLY A 147 -12.90 -27.08 -7.92
N LYS A 148 -13.02 -27.29 -9.24
CA LYS A 148 -12.24 -26.60 -10.27
C LYS A 148 -12.85 -25.30 -10.77
N LYS A 149 -13.97 -24.83 -10.19
CA LYS A 149 -14.54 -23.52 -10.46
C LYS A 149 -14.20 -22.54 -9.33
N PRO A 150 -13.90 -21.26 -9.64
CA PRO A 150 -13.61 -20.26 -8.62
C PRO A 150 -14.69 -20.17 -7.52
N PRO A 151 -14.33 -19.82 -6.27
CA PRO A 151 -15.27 -19.75 -5.14
C PRO A 151 -16.45 -18.78 -5.36
N ASN A 152 -16.19 -17.67 -6.03
CA ASN A 152 -17.18 -16.66 -6.41
C ASN A 152 -16.88 -16.10 -7.81
N ASN A 153 -17.58 -15.05 -8.22
CA ASN A 153 -17.47 -14.44 -9.55
C ASN A 153 -16.64 -13.17 -9.59
N TRP A 154 -15.82 -12.90 -8.57
CA TRP A 154 -15.00 -11.67 -8.56
C TRP A 154 -13.97 -11.66 -9.69
N THR A 155 -13.77 -10.47 -10.23
CA THR A 155 -12.77 -10.23 -11.28
C THR A 155 -11.59 -9.43 -10.74
N SER A 156 -10.40 -9.73 -11.26
CA SER A 156 -9.17 -8.98 -10.99
C SER A 156 -9.19 -7.62 -11.69
N PHE A 157 -8.48 -6.64 -11.11
CA PHE A 157 -8.17 -5.37 -11.77
C PHE A 157 -7.34 -5.57 -13.05
N PHE A 158 -6.58 -6.66 -13.13
CA PHE A 158 -5.78 -7.04 -14.31
C PHE A 158 -6.51 -8.01 -15.25
N LEU A 159 -7.84 -8.03 -15.17
CA LEU A 159 -8.74 -8.87 -15.92
C LEU A 159 -8.75 -10.36 -15.48
N GLY A 160 -9.81 -11.05 -15.87
CA GLY A 160 -9.99 -12.45 -15.51
C GLY A 160 -10.51 -12.66 -14.09
N SER A 161 -10.42 -13.89 -13.60
CA SER A 161 -10.85 -14.25 -12.24
C SER A 161 -9.91 -13.65 -11.19
N ALA A 162 -10.48 -13.15 -10.08
CA ALA A 162 -9.72 -12.77 -8.88
C ALA A 162 -9.27 -13.98 -8.04
N TRP A 163 -9.39 -15.19 -8.56
CA TRP A 163 -9.05 -16.42 -7.86
C TRP A 163 -8.12 -17.29 -8.69
N GLN A 164 -7.05 -17.76 -8.06
CA GLN A 164 -6.11 -18.70 -8.64
C GLN A 164 -6.17 -20.05 -7.89
N TYR A 165 -6.29 -21.14 -8.64
CA TYR A 165 -6.26 -22.49 -8.10
C TYR A 165 -4.83 -22.90 -7.74
N ASP A 166 -4.67 -23.45 -6.54
CA ASP A 166 -3.41 -24.06 -6.09
C ASP A 166 -3.50 -25.57 -6.14
N GLU A 167 -2.69 -26.18 -7.01
CA GLU A 167 -2.67 -27.64 -7.20
C GLU A 167 -2.15 -28.38 -5.96
N LYS A 168 -1.35 -27.75 -5.11
CA LYS A 168 -0.75 -28.37 -3.94
C LYS A 168 -1.79 -28.62 -2.84
N THR A 169 -2.59 -27.59 -2.53
CA THR A 169 -3.59 -27.66 -1.45
C THR A 169 -5.01 -27.88 -1.96
N LYS A 170 -5.20 -27.93 -3.29
CA LYS A 170 -6.50 -28.12 -3.96
C LYS A 170 -7.54 -27.06 -3.59
N GLN A 171 -7.06 -25.87 -3.20
CA GLN A 171 -7.91 -24.71 -2.89
C GLN A 171 -7.55 -23.52 -3.78
N TRP A 172 -8.37 -22.48 -3.71
CA TRP A 172 -8.22 -21.24 -4.45
C TRP A 172 -7.78 -20.13 -3.49
N TYR A 173 -6.81 -19.30 -3.91
CA TYR A 173 -6.47 -18.08 -3.20
C TYR A 173 -6.94 -16.84 -3.95
N LEU A 174 -7.29 -15.79 -3.20
CA LEU A 174 -7.72 -14.50 -3.73
C LEU A 174 -6.52 -13.67 -4.18
N HIS A 175 -6.65 -13.03 -5.34
CA HIS A 175 -5.74 -11.98 -5.82
C HIS A 175 -6.56 -10.92 -6.58
N LEU A 176 -6.61 -9.70 -6.07
CA LEU A 176 -7.34 -8.63 -6.77
C LEU A 176 -6.54 -8.04 -7.93
N PHE A 177 -5.22 -8.25 -7.97
CA PHE A 177 -4.30 -7.84 -9.02
C PHE A 177 -3.73 -9.05 -9.78
N ASP A 178 -2.42 -9.13 -9.99
CA ASP A 178 -1.82 -10.29 -10.63
C ASP A 178 -1.94 -11.56 -9.76
N LYS A 179 -1.97 -12.72 -10.39
CA LYS A 179 -1.97 -14.01 -9.68
C LYS A 179 -0.74 -14.21 -8.77
N ASN A 180 0.34 -13.48 -9.04
CA ASN A 180 1.53 -13.47 -8.19
C ASN A 180 1.40 -12.50 -7.00
N GLN A 181 0.23 -11.86 -6.82
CA GLN A 181 -0.04 -10.90 -5.75
C GLN A 181 -1.22 -11.37 -4.86
N PRO A 182 -1.04 -12.44 -4.06
CA PRO A 182 -2.09 -12.96 -3.18
C PRO A 182 -2.51 -11.94 -2.12
N ASP A 183 -3.82 -11.73 -1.96
CA ASP A 183 -4.40 -10.76 -1.04
C ASP A 183 -4.27 -11.19 0.42
N LEU A 184 -3.81 -10.27 1.28
CA LEU A 184 -3.71 -10.45 2.72
C LEU A 184 -5.08 -10.44 3.41
N ASN A 185 -5.25 -11.35 4.36
CA ASN A 185 -6.50 -11.54 5.11
C ASN A 185 -6.52 -10.74 6.41
N TYR A 186 -7.09 -9.56 6.38
CA TYR A 186 -7.22 -8.68 7.56
C TYR A 186 -8.30 -9.12 8.57
N PHE A 187 -9.00 -10.24 8.36
CA PHE A 187 -9.76 -10.89 9.42
C PHE A 187 -8.82 -11.61 10.42
N ASN A 188 -7.62 -11.95 9.99
CA ASN A 188 -6.59 -12.46 10.87
C ASN A 188 -5.81 -11.32 11.54
N PRO A 189 -5.91 -11.14 12.87
CA PRO A 189 -5.23 -10.04 13.55
C PRO A 189 -3.70 -10.13 13.53
N GLN A 190 -3.13 -11.31 13.22
CA GLN A 190 -1.69 -11.46 13.07
C GLN A 190 -1.17 -10.65 11.88
N VAL A 191 -1.92 -10.59 10.77
CA VAL A 191 -1.56 -9.79 9.60
C VAL A 191 -1.34 -8.32 9.99
N MET A 192 -2.29 -7.71 10.70
CA MET A 192 -2.14 -6.32 11.14
C MET A 192 -0.95 -6.13 12.10
N ARG A 193 -0.62 -7.13 12.93
CA ARG A 193 0.58 -7.06 13.80
C ARG A 193 1.87 -7.02 12.97
N GLU A 194 1.97 -7.88 11.98
CA GLU A 194 3.14 -7.88 11.07
C GLU A 194 3.26 -6.55 10.32
N ILE A 195 2.14 -6.00 9.83
CA ILE A 195 2.15 -4.69 9.16
C ILE A 195 2.62 -3.58 10.10
N LYS A 196 2.19 -3.58 11.36
CA LYS A 196 2.69 -2.62 12.37
C LYS A 196 4.19 -2.73 12.61
N GLU A 197 4.76 -3.94 12.60
CA GLU A 197 6.21 -4.14 12.70
C GLU A 197 6.96 -3.66 11.45
N ILE A 198 6.36 -3.79 10.27
CA ILE A 198 6.91 -3.22 9.03
C ILE A 198 6.94 -1.69 9.11
N LEU A 199 5.83 -1.07 9.56
CA LEU A 199 5.79 0.40 9.75
C LEU A 199 6.88 0.87 10.69
N ARG A 200 7.01 0.26 11.88
CA ARG A 200 8.05 0.63 12.85
C ARG A 200 9.44 0.51 12.26
N PHE A 201 9.72 -0.60 11.59
CA PHE A 201 11.03 -0.85 10.99
C PHE A 201 11.48 0.29 10.07
N TRP A 202 10.60 0.79 9.20
CA TRP A 202 10.95 1.86 8.27
C TRP A 202 10.95 3.24 8.93
N LEU A 203 10.03 3.49 9.86
CA LEU A 203 10.00 4.75 10.61
C LEU A 203 11.24 4.89 11.51
N ASP A 204 11.71 3.79 12.14
CA ASP A 204 12.96 3.76 12.90
C ASP A 204 14.20 4.02 12.01
N LYS A 205 14.11 3.75 10.71
CA LYS A 205 15.14 4.07 9.71
C LYS A 205 15.07 5.50 9.17
N GLY A 206 14.15 6.31 9.66
CA GLY A 206 14.03 7.72 9.30
C GLY A 206 13.09 7.99 8.12
N VAL A 207 12.24 7.04 7.73
CA VAL A 207 11.16 7.31 6.78
C VAL A 207 10.15 8.27 7.42
N ASP A 208 9.78 9.36 6.71
CA ASP A 208 8.88 10.40 7.23
C ASP A 208 7.39 10.09 7.00
N GLY A 209 7.09 9.06 6.24
CA GLY A 209 5.71 8.67 5.96
C GLY A 209 5.56 7.69 4.81
N PHE A 210 4.31 7.48 4.44
CA PHE A 210 3.96 6.47 3.44
C PHE A 210 2.92 6.96 2.43
N ARG A 211 3.12 6.59 1.17
CA ARG A 211 2.04 6.50 0.21
C ARG A 211 1.40 5.11 0.37
N CYS A 212 0.14 5.08 0.74
CA CYS A 212 -0.57 3.85 1.05
C CYS A 212 -1.25 3.32 -0.21
N ASP A 213 -0.63 2.30 -0.81
CA ASP A 213 -1.06 1.64 -2.04
C ASP A 213 -2.45 1.02 -1.86
N VAL A 214 -3.36 1.31 -2.78
CA VAL A 214 -4.75 0.82 -2.84
C VAL A 214 -5.40 0.61 -1.46
N ILE A 215 -5.18 1.55 -0.56
CA ILE A 215 -5.45 1.40 0.87
C ILE A 215 -6.91 1.07 1.18
N THR A 216 -7.84 1.45 0.33
CA THR A 216 -9.27 1.18 0.49
C THR A 216 -9.67 -0.27 0.19
N LEU A 217 -8.73 -1.11 -0.28
CA LEU A 217 -9.01 -2.50 -0.62
C LEU A 217 -8.75 -3.49 0.53
N LEU A 218 -8.25 -3.07 1.69
CA LEU A 218 -7.90 -3.99 2.80
C LEU A 218 -9.11 -4.74 3.36
N SER A 219 -10.29 -4.13 3.35
CA SER A 219 -11.50 -4.68 3.98
C SER A 219 -12.39 -5.39 2.97
N LYS A 220 -12.38 -6.72 2.98
CA LYS A 220 -13.31 -7.53 2.19
C LYS A 220 -14.59 -7.82 2.99
N THR A 221 -15.70 -8.10 2.30
CA THR A 221 -16.94 -8.58 2.93
C THR A 221 -16.73 -10.01 3.44
N GLU A 222 -17.14 -10.27 4.68
CA GLU A 222 -17.08 -11.60 5.28
C GLU A 222 -17.82 -12.63 4.43
N GLY A 223 -17.28 -13.84 4.36
CA GLY A 223 -17.85 -14.92 3.55
C GLY A 223 -17.53 -14.81 2.06
N LEU A 224 -17.09 -13.64 1.56
CA LEU A 224 -16.73 -13.40 0.16
C LEU A 224 -17.86 -13.80 -0.82
N PRO A 225 -19.06 -13.17 -0.70
CA PRO A 225 -20.22 -13.54 -1.53
C PRO A 225 -20.00 -13.19 -3.00
N ASN A 226 -20.86 -13.72 -3.88
CA ASN A 226 -20.85 -13.30 -5.28
C ASN A 226 -21.12 -11.80 -5.41
N GLY A 227 -20.40 -11.15 -6.29
CA GLY A 227 -20.62 -9.76 -6.68
C GLY A 227 -21.72 -9.63 -7.75
N ARG A 228 -22.26 -8.41 -7.86
CA ARG A 228 -23.15 -8.04 -8.95
C ARG A 228 -22.37 -8.05 -10.25
N PRO A 229 -22.91 -8.63 -11.33
CA PRO A 229 -22.26 -8.59 -12.65
C PRO A 229 -21.96 -7.14 -13.05
N SER A 230 -20.73 -6.90 -13.48
CA SER A 230 -20.26 -5.60 -13.92
C SER A 230 -19.40 -5.76 -15.19
N LEU A 231 -19.46 -4.77 -16.09
CA LEU A 231 -18.60 -4.73 -17.27
C LEU A 231 -17.15 -4.35 -16.91
N ALA A 232 -16.96 -3.67 -15.77
CA ALA A 232 -15.64 -3.28 -15.30
C ALA A 232 -15.07 -4.30 -14.30
N ILE A 233 -15.51 -4.24 -13.03
CA ILE A 233 -14.98 -5.06 -11.95
C ILE A 233 -16.15 -5.69 -11.18
N THR A 234 -16.35 -6.98 -11.37
CA THR A 234 -17.36 -7.73 -10.64
C THR A 234 -16.89 -7.98 -9.22
N GLY A 235 -17.75 -7.68 -8.23
CA GLY A 235 -17.45 -7.86 -6.81
C GLY A 235 -16.89 -6.63 -6.11
N ALA A 236 -16.71 -5.52 -6.82
CA ALA A 236 -16.17 -4.27 -6.29
C ALA A 236 -16.86 -3.81 -4.98
N GLU A 237 -18.18 -3.99 -4.89
CA GLU A 237 -18.97 -3.66 -3.70
C GLU A 237 -18.59 -4.47 -2.44
N HIS A 238 -17.79 -5.53 -2.60
CA HIS A 238 -17.38 -6.42 -1.52
C HIS A 238 -15.93 -6.21 -1.08
N PHE A 239 -15.13 -5.45 -1.84
CA PHE A 239 -13.72 -5.25 -1.52
C PHE A 239 -13.24 -3.81 -1.67
N ILE A 240 -14.05 -2.88 -2.22
CA ILE A 240 -13.71 -1.46 -2.22
C ILE A 240 -14.35 -0.79 -1.00
N ASP A 241 -13.52 -0.19 -0.15
CA ASP A 241 -13.91 0.59 1.02
C ASP A 241 -14.94 -0.15 1.91
N GLY A 242 -14.64 -1.39 2.24
CA GLY A 242 -15.49 -2.24 3.05
C GLY A 242 -15.70 -1.72 4.48
N LYS A 243 -16.69 -2.25 5.17
CA LYS A 243 -17.18 -1.76 6.48
C LYS A 243 -16.10 -1.63 7.57
N ARG A 244 -15.03 -2.43 7.50
CA ARG A 244 -13.96 -2.43 8.50
C ARG A 244 -12.83 -1.43 8.18
N MET A 245 -12.87 -0.72 7.05
CA MET A 245 -11.80 0.20 6.67
C MET A 245 -11.45 1.24 7.75
N PRO A 246 -12.42 1.96 8.36
CA PRO A 246 -12.08 2.93 9.41
C PRO A 246 -11.33 2.29 10.58
N GLN A 247 -11.73 1.08 10.99
CA GLN A 247 -11.07 0.34 12.07
C GLN A 247 -9.65 -0.09 11.70
N LEU A 248 -9.44 -0.55 10.46
CA LEU A 248 -8.11 -0.95 9.99
C LEU A 248 -7.17 0.25 9.90
N LEU A 249 -7.64 1.38 9.36
CA LEU A 249 -6.88 2.62 9.31
C LEU A 249 -6.54 3.12 10.72
N GLN A 250 -7.48 3.04 11.67
CA GLN A 250 -7.22 3.40 13.06
C GLN A 250 -6.11 2.55 13.68
N GLN A 251 -6.06 1.24 13.37
CA GLN A 251 -5.00 0.36 13.85
C GLN A 251 -3.63 0.71 13.25
N LEU A 252 -3.55 1.17 12.01
CA LEU A 252 -2.30 1.69 11.43
C LEU A 252 -1.88 2.98 12.15
N GLN A 253 -2.81 3.85 12.47
CA GLN A 253 -2.56 5.10 13.18
C GLN A 253 -2.00 4.89 14.59
N GLU A 254 -2.20 3.74 15.22
CA GLU A 254 -1.57 3.43 16.52
C GLU A 254 -0.03 3.46 16.45
N VAL A 255 0.55 3.20 15.29
CA VAL A 255 2.00 3.32 15.06
C VAL A 255 2.34 4.69 14.46
N LEU A 256 1.68 5.08 13.36
CA LEU A 256 2.00 6.27 12.59
C LEU A 256 2.03 7.55 13.44
N ARG A 257 1.09 7.69 14.38
CA ARG A 257 1.04 8.85 15.30
C ARG A 257 2.22 8.94 16.26
N GLN A 258 2.87 7.83 16.61
CA GLN A 258 4.03 7.84 17.49
C GLN A 258 5.24 8.51 16.82
N TYR A 259 5.28 8.51 15.51
CA TYR A 259 6.36 9.07 14.68
C TYR A 259 5.96 10.37 13.96
N ASP A 260 4.73 10.86 14.17
CA ASP A 260 4.17 11.99 13.42
C ASP A 260 4.25 11.76 11.87
N ALA A 261 4.07 10.52 11.44
CA ALA A 261 4.29 10.09 10.08
C ALA A 261 3.20 10.61 9.14
N PHE A 262 3.63 11.13 7.98
CA PHE A 262 2.73 11.53 6.90
C PHE A 262 2.13 10.31 6.18
N THR A 263 0.87 10.42 5.73
CA THR A 263 0.25 9.41 4.87
C THR A 263 -0.55 10.04 3.73
N VAL A 264 -0.36 9.52 2.52
CA VAL A 264 -1.24 9.79 1.39
C VAL A 264 -1.87 8.48 0.92
N GLY A 265 -3.20 8.39 0.96
CA GLY A 265 -3.92 7.17 0.57
C GLY A 265 -4.25 7.15 -0.92
N GLU A 266 -3.87 6.07 -1.61
CA GLU A 266 -4.46 5.77 -2.90
C GLU A 266 -5.84 5.15 -2.69
N SER A 267 -6.87 5.93 -2.97
CA SER A 267 -8.26 5.62 -2.63
C SER A 267 -9.12 5.67 -3.89
N VAL A 268 -9.04 4.60 -4.68
CA VAL A 268 -9.83 4.49 -5.91
C VAL A 268 -11.33 4.46 -5.61
N PHE A 269 -12.13 5.17 -6.42
CA PHE A 269 -13.59 5.23 -6.32
C PHE A 269 -14.14 5.72 -4.96
N ILE A 270 -13.34 6.48 -4.21
CA ILE A 270 -13.80 7.07 -2.94
C ILE A 270 -14.69 8.29 -3.22
N THR A 271 -15.81 8.40 -2.49
CA THR A 271 -16.65 9.60 -2.54
C THR A 271 -16.03 10.74 -1.72
N VAL A 272 -16.37 11.99 -2.03
CA VAL A 272 -15.91 13.17 -1.28
C VAL A 272 -16.23 13.05 0.21
N ASP A 273 -17.43 12.61 0.57
CA ASP A 273 -17.86 12.44 1.98
C ASP A 273 -16.98 11.43 2.72
N LYS A 274 -16.63 10.33 2.07
CA LYS A 274 -15.72 9.33 2.65
C LYS A 274 -14.29 9.84 2.73
N ALA A 275 -13.82 10.55 1.71
CA ALA A 275 -12.52 11.19 1.70
C ALA A 275 -12.38 12.16 2.88
N LEU A 276 -13.35 13.03 3.07
CA LEU A 276 -13.41 13.95 4.22
C LEU A 276 -13.43 13.19 5.55
N LYS A 277 -14.19 12.11 5.64
CA LYS A 277 -14.22 11.28 6.85
C LYS A 277 -12.84 10.68 7.19
N TYR A 278 -12.03 10.30 6.19
CA TYR A 278 -10.71 9.72 6.43
C TYR A 278 -9.64 10.76 6.74
N THR A 279 -9.76 11.97 6.18
CA THR A 279 -8.76 13.03 6.30
C THR A 279 -9.13 14.17 7.25
N SER A 280 -10.35 14.13 7.85
CA SER A 280 -10.78 15.16 8.79
C SER A 280 -9.88 15.25 10.01
N GLU A 281 -9.77 16.44 10.59
CA GLU A 281 -8.97 16.69 11.79
C GLU A 281 -9.46 15.87 13.00
N ASP A 282 -10.75 15.55 13.05
CA ASP A 282 -11.33 14.75 14.13
C ASP A 282 -10.92 13.26 14.05
N ASN A 283 -10.83 12.72 12.84
CA ASN A 283 -10.54 11.30 12.63
C ASN A 283 -9.05 11.01 12.38
N GLN A 284 -8.41 11.83 11.54
CA GLN A 284 -6.98 11.70 11.18
C GLN A 284 -6.56 10.26 10.86
N LEU A 285 -7.39 9.56 10.05
CA LEU A 285 -7.11 8.18 9.64
C LEU A 285 -6.06 8.12 8.52
N LEU A 286 -6.05 9.15 7.66
CA LEU A 286 -5.02 9.44 6.66
C LEU A 286 -4.73 10.92 6.71
N THR A 287 -3.49 11.34 6.41
CA THR A 287 -3.16 12.77 6.33
C THR A 287 -3.82 13.41 5.12
N THR A 288 -3.77 12.74 3.98
CA THR A 288 -4.42 13.15 2.73
C THR A 288 -4.70 11.93 1.84
N ILE A 289 -5.35 12.14 0.70
CA ILE A 289 -5.60 11.11 -0.32
C ILE A 289 -5.31 11.66 -1.70
N PHE A 290 -5.06 10.78 -2.66
CA PHE A 290 -5.06 11.15 -4.07
C PHE A 290 -6.50 11.38 -4.56
N ALA A 291 -6.71 12.48 -5.27
CA ALA A 291 -7.96 12.79 -5.95
C ALA A 291 -7.86 12.34 -7.42
N PHE A 292 -8.47 11.20 -7.75
CA PHE A 292 -8.43 10.65 -9.11
C PHE A 292 -9.55 11.19 -10.02
N ASP A 293 -10.58 11.83 -9.49
CA ASP A 293 -11.75 12.26 -10.26
C ASP A 293 -11.38 13.17 -11.43
N HIS A 294 -10.41 14.06 -11.23
CA HIS A 294 -9.98 15.00 -12.29
C HIS A 294 -9.21 14.33 -13.44
N VAL A 295 -8.63 13.14 -13.23
CA VAL A 295 -7.94 12.37 -14.27
C VAL A 295 -8.82 11.27 -14.87
N SER A 296 -9.94 10.93 -14.22
CA SER A 296 -10.86 9.88 -14.66
C SER A 296 -12.18 10.41 -15.22
N ALA A 297 -12.50 11.71 -15.01
CA ALA A 297 -13.81 12.30 -15.34
C ALA A 297 -14.16 12.29 -16.83
N ASP A 298 -13.17 12.30 -17.72
CA ASP A 298 -13.43 12.48 -19.16
C ASP A 298 -13.41 11.19 -19.97
N ASN A 299 -13.00 10.02 -19.45
CA ASN A 299 -12.67 8.88 -20.29
C ASN A 299 -13.11 7.50 -19.83
N TYR A 300 -13.69 7.33 -18.66
CA TYR A 300 -14.18 6.01 -18.27
C TYR A 300 -15.70 5.90 -18.43
N PHE A 301 -16.10 5.23 -19.52
CA PHE A 301 -17.46 4.72 -19.79
C PHE A 301 -18.57 5.70 -20.15
N GLY A 302 -18.29 6.89 -20.67
CA GLY A 302 -19.34 7.72 -21.29
C GLY A 302 -20.50 8.08 -20.35
N VAL A 303 -20.30 8.05 -19.04
CA VAL A 303 -21.27 8.46 -18.04
C VAL A 303 -20.91 9.90 -17.65
N LYS A 304 -21.67 10.84 -18.24
CA LYS A 304 -21.74 12.21 -17.74
C LYS A 304 -22.48 12.22 -16.42
#